data_069182767d546fa2b19b0761cb34a5ab
#
_entry.id   069182767d546fa2b19b0761cb34a5ab
#
_cell.length_a   1.000
_cell.length_b   1.000
_cell.length_c   1.000
_cell.angle_alpha   90.00
_cell.angle_beta   90.00
_cell.angle_gamma   90.00
#
_symmetry.space_group_name_H-M   'P 1'
#
loop_
_entity.id
_entity.type
_entity.pdbx_description
1 polymer ?
#
loop_
_entity_poly.entity_id
_entity_poly.type
_entity_poly.pdbx_seq_one_letter_code
_entity_poly.pdbx_strand_id
1 'polypeptide(L)'
;MISFALSLVALILGYFVYGRFVERVFAPDDRETPAVAKADGVDFMVLPSWKIFMIQFLNIAGTGPIFGAIMGAQFGPAAYLWIVFGCIFAGSVHDYLSGMLSVRHGGINQPEIIGSYLGKTTKQVMLVFAVFLLMMVGAVFVYSPASLLQGLCLEHAPSVSLLGDSTFWIIVIFAYYLIATMMPIDKIIGKVYPLFAFSLLFMAVALLVMLFVKQPNIPELWEGLPGAALTPDAIFPCLFITIACGAISGFHATQSPLMARCMKSERQGRPIFYGAMITEGIVALIWATVAMYFFYDQPTPGYETMEGGRDIINKAPNIVSMICDNWLGLFGSILAILGVVAAPITSGDTALRSARLIIADFIHLEQRSIRKRLYVCVPLFAAVIALLIWQISDANGFKTIWSWFGWSNQTLSVFMLWAITVYLVRQKKPYVITLIPALFMTVVCTTYLFSAQLFKLEGSATALIAGGSLVVALAWFIVWYRKETNKQ
;
A
#
# COMPACT_ATOMS: atom_id res chain seq x y z
N MET A 1 -0.59 2.06 -26.14
CA MET A 1 -1.29 0.82 -25.67
C MET A 1 -0.39 -0.41 -25.61
N ILE A 2 0.68 -0.49 -26.40
CA ILE A 2 1.59 -1.66 -26.41
C ILE A 2 2.34 -1.77 -25.08
N SER A 3 2.89 -0.67 -24.56
CA SER A 3 3.57 -0.66 -23.25
C SER A 3 2.67 -1.14 -22.12
N PHE A 4 1.39 -0.71 -22.12
CA PHE A 4 0.40 -1.19 -21.16
C PHE A 4 0.16 -2.70 -21.28
N ALA A 5 -0.08 -3.20 -22.50
CA ALA A 5 -0.34 -4.63 -22.72
C ALA A 5 0.86 -5.49 -22.31
N LEU A 6 2.09 -5.08 -22.66
CA LEU A 6 3.32 -5.77 -22.25
C LEU A 6 3.50 -5.75 -20.72
N SER A 7 3.20 -4.63 -20.08
CA SER A 7 3.24 -4.49 -18.61
C SER A 7 2.25 -5.42 -17.92
N LEU A 8 1.03 -5.51 -18.43
CA LEU A 8 -0.01 -6.42 -17.91
C LEU A 8 0.42 -7.90 -18.04
N VAL A 9 0.93 -8.29 -19.22
CA VAL A 9 1.44 -9.64 -19.44
C VAL A 9 2.62 -9.94 -18.52
N ALA A 10 3.53 -8.98 -18.33
CA ALA A 10 4.68 -9.13 -17.44
C ALA A 10 4.26 -9.37 -15.98
N LEU A 11 3.26 -8.65 -15.46
CA LEU A 11 2.73 -8.86 -14.11
C LEU A 11 2.13 -10.26 -13.96
N ILE A 12 1.33 -10.72 -14.94
CA ILE A 12 0.74 -12.06 -14.94
C ILE A 12 1.83 -13.14 -14.98
N LEU A 13 2.81 -13.00 -15.87
CA LEU A 13 3.94 -13.93 -15.95
C LEU A 13 4.79 -13.90 -14.68
N GLY A 14 4.95 -12.74 -14.06
CA GLY A 14 5.62 -12.56 -12.76
C GLY A 14 5.01 -13.45 -11.67
N TYR A 15 3.68 -13.55 -11.60
CA TYR A 15 3.01 -14.46 -10.67
C TYR A 15 3.33 -15.94 -10.95
N PHE A 16 3.24 -16.35 -12.21
CA PHE A 16 3.40 -17.77 -12.56
C PHE A 16 4.85 -18.24 -12.59
N VAL A 17 5.79 -17.37 -12.93
CA VAL A 17 7.21 -17.73 -13.08
C VAL A 17 7.98 -17.37 -11.82
N TYR A 18 8.08 -16.05 -11.52
CA TYR A 18 8.89 -15.58 -10.41
C TYR A 18 8.25 -15.87 -9.05
N GLY A 19 6.93 -15.78 -8.94
CA GLY A 19 6.21 -16.15 -7.72
C GLY A 19 6.40 -17.63 -7.34
N ARG A 20 6.44 -18.56 -8.30
CA ARG A 20 6.76 -19.97 -8.03
C ARG A 20 8.22 -20.15 -7.60
N PHE A 21 9.13 -19.37 -8.15
CA PHE A 21 10.53 -19.39 -7.73
C PHE A 21 10.67 -18.93 -6.29
N VAL A 22 10.07 -17.81 -5.91
CA VAL A 22 10.09 -17.27 -4.54
C VAL A 22 9.44 -18.26 -3.55
N GLU A 23 8.33 -18.88 -3.92
CA GLU A 23 7.70 -19.94 -3.12
C GLU A 23 8.63 -21.13 -2.89
N ARG A 24 9.36 -21.58 -3.90
CA ARG A 24 10.37 -22.64 -3.76
C ARG A 24 11.54 -22.24 -2.85
N VAL A 25 11.96 -20.97 -2.92
CA VAL A 25 13.00 -20.42 -2.03
C VAL A 25 12.53 -20.45 -0.57
N PHE A 26 11.29 -20.06 -0.31
CA PHE A 26 10.73 -20.13 1.04
C PHE A 26 10.54 -21.58 1.51
N ALA A 27 10.09 -22.47 0.63
CA ALA A 27 9.77 -23.86 0.86
C ALA A 27 8.68 -24.02 1.96
N PRO A 28 7.40 -23.72 1.62
CA PRO A 28 6.29 -23.95 2.54
C PRO A 28 6.12 -25.44 2.81
N ASP A 29 5.81 -25.78 4.06
CA ASP A 29 5.62 -27.17 4.52
C ASP A 29 4.23 -27.37 5.15
N ASP A 30 3.99 -28.56 5.73
CA ASP A 30 2.70 -28.98 6.28
C ASP A 30 2.62 -28.76 7.80
N ARG A 31 3.45 -27.86 8.36
CA ARG A 31 3.38 -27.51 9.80
C ARG A 31 2.04 -26.88 10.14
N GLU A 32 1.65 -27.04 11.41
CA GLU A 32 0.45 -26.43 11.95
C GLU A 32 0.59 -24.89 11.97
N THR A 33 -0.40 -24.20 11.41
CA THR A 33 -0.41 -22.73 11.34
C THR A 33 -0.96 -22.10 12.63
N PRO A 34 -0.67 -20.82 12.89
CA PRO A 34 -1.21 -20.12 14.06
C PRO A 34 -2.73 -20.11 14.14
N ALA A 35 -3.42 -20.10 12.97
CA ALA A 35 -4.87 -20.15 12.90
C ALA A 35 -5.46 -21.41 13.52
N VAL A 36 -4.73 -22.53 13.48
CA VAL A 36 -5.13 -23.81 14.05
C VAL A 36 -4.61 -23.95 15.47
N ALA A 37 -3.29 -23.72 15.69
CA ALA A 37 -2.63 -23.92 16.96
C ALA A 37 -3.09 -22.97 18.09
N LYS A 38 -3.52 -21.76 17.74
CA LYS A 38 -3.89 -20.68 18.68
C LYS A 38 -5.32 -20.19 18.53
N ALA A 39 -6.21 -21.00 17.93
CA ALA A 39 -7.59 -20.59 17.66
C ALA A 39 -8.28 -20.02 18.92
N ASP A 40 -8.69 -18.74 18.86
CA ASP A 40 -9.36 -18.02 19.95
C ASP A 40 -10.75 -17.47 19.56
N GLY A 41 -11.12 -17.60 18.27
CA GLY A 41 -12.40 -17.11 17.73
C GLY A 41 -12.51 -15.58 17.65
N VAL A 42 -11.40 -14.84 17.83
CA VAL A 42 -11.36 -13.37 17.76
C VAL A 42 -10.35 -12.89 16.73
N ASP A 43 -9.08 -13.20 16.91
CA ASP A 43 -7.98 -12.80 16.04
C ASP A 43 -7.33 -14.02 15.35
N PHE A 44 -7.48 -15.23 15.90
CA PHE A 44 -6.98 -16.49 15.34
C PHE A 44 -8.13 -17.40 14.97
N MET A 45 -8.37 -17.58 13.67
CA MET A 45 -9.45 -18.43 13.15
C MET A 45 -9.17 -18.90 11.73
N VAL A 46 -9.61 -20.11 11.41
CA VAL A 46 -9.47 -20.63 10.04
C VAL A 46 -10.54 -20.06 9.13
N LEU A 47 -10.12 -19.41 8.04
CA LEU A 47 -10.98 -18.92 6.98
C LEU A 47 -10.71 -19.67 5.66
N PRO A 48 -11.69 -19.77 4.73
CA PRO A 48 -11.46 -20.27 3.38
C PRO A 48 -10.43 -19.42 2.62
N SER A 49 -9.55 -20.05 1.85
CA SER A 49 -8.43 -19.39 1.15
C SER A 49 -8.87 -18.22 0.25
N TRP A 50 -9.97 -18.38 -0.49
CA TRP A 50 -10.51 -17.32 -1.34
C TRP A 50 -10.97 -16.09 -0.54
N LYS A 51 -11.51 -16.27 0.66
CA LYS A 51 -11.88 -15.17 1.54
C LYS A 51 -10.63 -14.46 2.07
N ILE A 52 -9.62 -15.22 2.47
CA ILE A 52 -8.34 -14.63 2.94
C ILE A 52 -7.70 -13.81 1.82
N PHE A 53 -7.70 -14.33 0.57
CA PHE A 53 -7.21 -13.59 -0.58
C PHE A 53 -7.98 -12.27 -0.78
N MET A 54 -9.32 -12.31 -0.78
CA MET A 54 -10.15 -11.11 -0.96
C MET A 54 -9.94 -10.09 0.16
N ILE A 55 -9.79 -10.55 1.40
CA ILE A 55 -9.54 -9.70 2.55
C ILE A 55 -8.11 -9.10 2.46
N GLN A 56 -7.11 -9.92 2.15
CA GLN A 56 -5.74 -9.44 1.97
C GLN A 56 -5.65 -8.41 0.84
N PHE A 57 -6.22 -8.72 -0.32
CA PHE A 57 -6.26 -7.80 -1.46
C PHE A 57 -6.91 -6.47 -1.08
N LEU A 58 -8.07 -6.49 -0.43
CA LEU A 58 -8.76 -5.26 -0.04
C LEU A 58 -8.02 -4.50 1.07
N ASN A 59 -7.35 -5.20 1.99
CA ASN A 59 -6.54 -4.57 3.04
C ASN A 59 -5.35 -3.81 2.48
N ILE A 60 -4.71 -4.33 1.42
CA ILE A 60 -3.55 -3.68 0.80
C ILE A 60 -3.97 -2.65 -0.26
N ALA A 61 -5.00 -2.95 -1.05
CA ALA A 61 -5.51 -2.10 -2.13
C ALA A 61 -6.40 -0.96 -1.61
N GLY A 62 -5.87 -0.14 -0.71
CA GLY A 62 -6.53 1.09 -0.23
C GLY A 62 -6.52 2.20 -1.30
N THR A 63 -6.25 3.43 -0.90
CA THR A 63 -6.11 4.57 -1.83
C THR A 63 -4.81 4.52 -2.64
N GLY A 64 -3.80 3.80 -2.14
CA GLY A 64 -2.45 3.80 -2.71
C GLY A 64 -2.35 3.37 -4.17
N PRO A 65 -2.88 2.21 -4.59
CA PRO A 65 -2.80 1.76 -5.98
C PRO A 65 -3.69 2.57 -6.93
N ILE A 66 -4.62 3.36 -6.42
CA ILE A 66 -5.51 4.22 -7.18
C ILE A 66 -4.92 5.62 -7.25
N PHE A 67 -4.87 6.34 -6.14
CA PHE A 67 -4.41 7.74 -6.12
C PHE A 67 -2.91 7.85 -6.38
N GLY A 68 -2.10 6.95 -5.81
CA GLY A 68 -0.67 6.90 -6.10
C GLY A 68 -0.37 6.65 -7.57
N ALA A 69 -1.16 5.79 -8.24
CA ALA A 69 -1.03 5.54 -9.66
C ALA A 69 -1.48 6.72 -10.53
N ILE A 70 -2.60 7.38 -10.16
CA ILE A 70 -3.07 8.61 -10.81
C ILE A 70 -2.01 9.70 -10.71
N MET A 71 -1.48 9.94 -9.51
CA MET A 71 -0.40 10.91 -9.31
C MET A 71 0.89 10.50 -10.02
N GLY A 72 1.19 9.20 -10.07
CA GLY A 72 2.34 8.66 -10.78
C GLY A 72 2.26 8.81 -12.30
N ALA A 73 1.06 8.95 -12.86
CA ALA A 73 0.88 9.19 -14.28
C ALA A 73 1.54 10.50 -14.76
N GLN A 74 1.78 11.48 -13.88
CA GLN A 74 2.52 12.70 -14.21
C GLN A 74 3.97 12.44 -14.65
N PHE A 75 4.57 11.29 -14.28
CA PHE A 75 5.90 10.86 -14.72
C PHE A 75 5.87 10.10 -16.05
N GLY A 76 4.71 10.04 -16.70
CA GLY A 76 4.52 9.35 -17.97
C GLY A 76 4.79 7.84 -17.89
N PRO A 77 5.25 7.23 -18.99
CA PRO A 77 5.39 5.77 -19.09
C PRO A 77 6.47 5.18 -18.16
N ALA A 78 7.31 6.02 -17.51
CA ALA A 78 8.22 5.56 -16.44
C ALA A 78 7.44 4.87 -15.29
N ALA A 79 6.19 5.27 -15.06
CA ALA A 79 5.30 4.62 -14.09
C ALA A 79 5.12 3.13 -14.35
N TYR A 80 5.05 2.69 -15.62
CA TYR A 80 4.92 1.27 -15.97
C TYR A 80 6.11 0.44 -15.51
N LEU A 81 7.32 0.97 -15.72
CA LEU A 81 8.54 0.26 -15.31
C LEU A 81 8.55 0.05 -13.80
N TRP A 82 8.23 1.09 -13.04
CA TRP A 82 8.22 0.96 -11.59
C TRP A 82 7.10 0.05 -11.09
N ILE A 83 5.87 0.17 -11.60
CA ILE A 83 4.77 -0.72 -11.21
C ILE A 83 5.14 -2.17 -11.52
N VAL A 84 5.65 -2.49 -12.72
CA VAL A 84 5.95 -3.86 -13.12
C VAL A 84 7.13 -4.43 -12.35
N PHE A 85 8.29 -3.79 -12.42
CA PHE A 85 9.50 -4.32 -11.77
C PHE A 85 9.41 -4.24 -10.25
N GLY A 86 8.89 -3.14 -9.72
CA GLY A 86 8.66 -2.97 -8.28
C GLY A 86 7.70 -4.03 -7.74
N CYS A 87 6.56 -4.22 -8.39
CA CYS A 87 5.57 -5.19 -7.95
C CYS A 87 6.11 -6.63 -8.00
N ILE A 88 6.74 -7.06 -9.11
CA ILE A 88 7.21 -8.45 -9.27
C ILE A 88 8.38 -8.76 -8.34
N PHE A 89 9.43 -7.91 -8.36
CA PHE A 89 10.72 -8.23 -7.75
C PHE A 89 10.89 -7.68 -6.33
N ALA A 90 10.11 -6.67 -5.95
CA ALA A 90 10.17 -6.08 -4.62
C ALA A 90 8.88 -6.31 -3.83
N GLY A 91 7.73 -5.77 -4.26
CA GLY A 91 6.49 -5.79 -3.49
C GLY A 91 5.95 -7.19 -3.23
N SER A 92 5.79 -8.01 -4.27
CA SER A 92 5.25 -9.36 -4.10
C SER A 92 6.19 -10.28 -3.30
N VAL A 93 7.51 -10.08 -3.43
CA VAL A 93 8.51 -10.79 -2.61
C VAL A 93 8.41 -10.35 -1.15
N HIS A 94 8.34 -9.03 -0.91
CA HIS A 94 8.15 -8.44 0.40
C HIS A 94 6.90 -8.98 1.09
N ASP A 95 5.75 -8.93 0.40
CA ASP A 95 4.45 -9.32 0.96
C ASP A 95 4.38 -10.81 1.24
N TYR A 96 4.85 -11.63 0.29
CA TYR A 96 4.88 -13.07 0.48
C TYR A 96 5.77 -13.48 1.65
N LEU A 97 7.00 -13.00 1.68
CA LEU A 97 7.95 -13.42 2.71
C LEU A 97 7.61 -12.82 4.08
N SER A 98 7.09 -11.60 4.15
CA SER A 98 6.62 -11.00 5.42
C SER A 98 5.44 -11.77 6.01
N GLY A 99 4.44 -12.09 5.17
CA GLY A 99 3.29 -12.88 5.58
C GLY A 99 3.67 -14.27 6.04
N MET A 100 4.52 -14.96 5.28
CA MET A 100 4.98 -16.30 5.62
C MET A 100 5.89 -16.33 6.86
N LEU A 101 6.70 -15.29 7.09
CA LEU A 101 7.45 -15.15 8.35
C LEU A 101 6.51 -14.97 9.54
N SER A 102 5.44 -14.17 9.38
CA SER A 102 4.42 -14.07 10.43
C SER A 102 3.78 -15.43 10.74
N VAL A 103 3.42 -16.22 9.71
CA VAL A 103 2.90 -17.59 9.90
C VAL A 103 3.89 -18.44 10.71
N ARG A 104 5.16 -18.48 10.32
CA ARG A 104 6.20 -19.30 11.00
C ARG A 104 6.53 -18.86 12.40
N HIS A 105 6.34 -17.60 12.72
CA HIS A 105 6.54 -17.05 14.07
C HIS A 105 5.25 -16.95 14.88
N GLY A 106 4.22 -17.72 14.53
CA GLY A 106 3.01 -17.82 15.32
C GLY A 106 2.06 -16.64 15.23
N GLY A 107 2.07 -15.92 14.10
CA GLY A 107 1.18 -14.79 13.82
C GLY A 107 1.62 -13.49 14.48
N ILE A 108 2.93 -13.31 14.75
CA ILE A 108 3.45 -12.06 15.34
C ILE A 108 3.40 -10.89 14.36
N ASN A 109 3.30 -9.68 14.93
CA ASN A 109 3.25 -8.44 14.17
C ASN A 109 4.61 -8.08 13.55
N GLN A 110 4.57 -7.18 12.56
CA GLN A 110 5.74 -6.77 11.79
C GLN A 110 6.91 -6.24 12.63
N PRO A 111 6.75 -5.36 13.64
CA PRO A 111 7.88 -4.93 14.48
C PRO A 111 8.55 -6.06 15.24
N GLU A 112 7.80 -7.08 15.63
CA GLU A 112 8.32 -8.28 16.28
C GLU A 112 9.19 -9.11 15.31
N ILE A 113 8.74 -9.27 14.06
CA ILE A 113 9.53 -9.92 13.00
C ILE A 113 10.83 -9.16 12.79
N ILE A 114 10.77 -7.84 12.61
CA ILE A 114 11.96 -6.99 12.44
C ILE A 114 12.91 -7.15 13.63
N GLY A 115 12.37 -7.13 14.85
CA GLY A 115 13.14 -7.31 16.07
C GLY A 115 13.87 -8.64 16.17
N SER A 116 13.26 -9.72 15.67
CA SER A 116 13.85 -11.07 15.68
C SER A 116 15.11 -11.18 14.80
N TYR A 117 15.20 -10.35 13.75
CA TYR A 117 16.31 -10.39 12.80
C TYR A 117 17.26 -9.20 12.87
N LEU A 118 16.76 -7.99 13.17
CA LEU A 118 17.56 -6.76 13.22
C LEU A 118 17.84 -6.26 14.65
N GLY A 119 17.33 -6.95 15.66
CA GLY A 119 17.62 -6.68 17.07
C GLY A 119 16.60 -5.78 17.78
N LYS A 120 16.73 -5.74 19.13
CA LYS A 120 15.73 -5.11 20.03
C LYS A 120 15.58 -3.60 19.81
N THR A 121 16.66 -2.87 19.56
CA THR A 121 16.61 -1.42 19.32
C THR A 121 15.83 -1.11 18.06
N THR A 122 16.10 -1.82 16.96
CA THR A 122 15.37 -1.68 15.71
C THR A 122 13.89 -1.99 15.89
N LYS A 123 13.53 -3.03 16.65
CA LYS A 123 12.16 -3.34 17.03
C LYS A 123 11.45 -2.15 17.66
N GLN A 124 12.06 -1.51 18.66
CA GLN A 124 11.43 -0.38 19.37
C GLN A 124 11.23 0.83 18.45
N VAL A 125 12.24 1.15 17.65
CA VAL A 125 12.13 2.24 16.65
C VAL A 125 11.03 1.95 15.65
N MET A 126 10.99 0.73 15.12
CA MET A 126 9.99 0.33 14.12
C MET A 126 8.58 0.22 14.68
N LEU A 127 8.43 -0.07 15.95
CA LEU A 127 7.14 -0.06 16.63
C LEU A 127 6.54 1.36 16.63
N VAL A 128 7.31 2.34 17.09
CA VAL A 128 6.87 3.75 17.10
C VAL A 128 6.60 4.22 15.68
N PHE A 129 7.48 3.87 14.75
CA PHE A 129 7.37 4.24 13.35
C PHE A 129 6.14 3.60 12.66
N ALA A 130 5.86 2.32 12.92
CA ALA A 130 4.68 1.63 12.41
C ALA A 130 3.38 2.24 12.95
N VAL A 131 3.32 2.55 14.24
CA VAL A 131 2.15 3.21 14.85
C VAL A 131 1.93 4.60 14.23
N PHE A 132 2.99 5.38 14.05
CA PHE A 132 2.92 6.69 13.38
C PHE A 132 2.39 6.56 11.94
N LEU A 133 2.93 5.63 11.15
CA LEU A 133 2.44 5.33 9.82
C LEU A 133 0.95 4.97 9.84
N LEU A 134 0.54 4.06 10.73
CA LEU A 134 -0.85 3.59 10.78
C LEU A 134 -1.84 4.69 11.23
N MET A 135 -1.40 5.67 12.03
CA MET A 135 -2.19 6.86 12.32
C MET A 135 -2.37 7.74 11.07
N MET A 136 -1.30 7.96 10.28
CA MET A 136 -1.41 8.70 9.02
C MET A 136 -2.31 7.97 8.02
N VAL A 137 -2.20 6.63 7.92
CA VAL A 137 -3.12 5.79 7.13
C VAL A 137 -4.55 6.02 7.59
N GLY A 138 -4.81 6.01 8.90
CA GLY A 138 -6.13 6.28 9.46
C GLY A 138 -6.68 7.63 9.02
N ALA A 139 -5.89 8.69 9.05
CA ALA A 139 -6.31 10.02 8.64
C ALA A 139 -6.59 10.10 7.13
N VAL A 140 -5.66 9.62 6.29
CA VAL A 140 -5.81 9.62 4.82
C VAL A 140 -7.02 8.79 4.38
N PHE A 141 -7.23 7.62 5.00
CA PHE A 141 -8.29 6.68 4.63
C PHE A 141 -9.66 7.01 5.25
N VAL A 142 -9.74 8.03 6.09
CA VAL A 142 -11.00 8.70 6.44
C VAL A 142 -11.30 9.82 5.45
N TYR A 143 -10.34 10.69 5.20
CA TYR A 143 -10.52 11.88 4.38
C TYR A 143 -10.81 11.55 2.91
N SER A 144 -10.05 10.62 2.32
CA SER A 144 -10.16 10.28 0.89
C SER A 144 -11.54 9.76 0.48
N PRO A 145 -12.13 8.74 1.14
CA PRO A 145 -13.47 8.29 0.81
C PRO A 145 -14.56 9.31 1.18
N ALA A 146 -14.35 10.13 2.22
CA ALA A 146 -15.27 11.23 2.55
C ALA A 146 -15.34 12.26 1.42
N SER A 147 -14.20 12.63 0.85
CA SER A 147 -14.12 13.54 -0.30
C SER A 147 -14.76 12.96 -1.57
N LEU A 148 -14.56 11.66 -1.85
CA LEU A 148 -15.22 10.96 -2.95
C LEU A 148 -16.74 10.92 -2.78
N LEU A 149 -17.24 10.58 -1.60
CA LEU A 149 -18.68 10.54 -1.31
C LEU A 149 -19.31 11.94 -1.40
N GLN A 150 -18.62 12.95 -0.90
CA GLN A 150 -19.03 14.35 -1.05
C GLN A 150 -19.19 14.71 -2.53
N GLY A 151 -18.17 14.46 -3.37
CA GLY A 151 -18.20 14.75 -4.80
C GLY A 151 -19.36 14.06 -5.50
N LEU A 152 -19.55 12.74 -5.25
CA LEU A 152 -20.65 11.96 -5.80
C LEU A 152 -22.03 12.52 -5.41
N CYS A 153 -22.19 12.91 -4.14
CA CYS A 153 -23.46 13.45 -3.67
C CYS A 153 -23.75 14.86 -4.20
N LEU A 154 -22.73 15.71 -4.34
CA LEU A 154 -22.89 17.03 -4.95
C LEU A 154 -23.33 16.94 -6.41
N GLU A 155 -22.88 15.93 -7.14
CA GLU A 155 -23.23 15.72 -8.54
C GLU A 155 -24.64 15.12 -8.71
N HIS A 156 -24.96 14.08 -7.92
CA HIS A 156 -26.19 13.29 -8.13
C HIS A 156 -27.34 13.56 -7.14
N ALA A 157 -27.06 14.25 -6.03
CA ALA A 157 -28.05 14.58 -5.01
C ALA A 157 -27.86 16.01 -4.44
N PRO A 158 -27.78 17.07 -5.29
CA PRO A 158 -27.44 18.43 -4.85
C PRO A 158 -28.49 19.04 -3.91
N SER A 159 -29.70 18.50 -3.87
CA SER A 159 -30.80 18.98 -2.99
C SER A 159 -30.60 18.64 -1.51
N VAL A 160 -29.72 17.70 -1.19
CA VAL A 160 -29.48 17.24 0.19
C VAL A 160 -28.17 17.84 0.70
N SER A 161 -28.24 19.04 1.29
CA SER A 161 -27.06 19.79 1.74
C SER A 161 -26.14 19.01 2.71
N LEU A 162 -26.73 18.16 3.56
CA LEU A 162 -25.96 17.33 4.51
C LEU A 162 -25.03 16.34 3.80
N LEU A 163 -25.47 15.73 2.70
CA LEU A 163 -24.66 14.76 1.92
C LEU A 163 -23.55 15.45 1.12
N GLY A 164 -23.69 16.74 0.84
CA GLY A 164 -22.66 17.56 0.21
C GLY A 164 -21.58 18.08 1.17
N ASP A 165 -21.64 17.74 2.48
CA ASP A 165 -20.65 18.14 3.47
C ASP A 165 -19.66 17.00 3.73
N SER A 166 -18.35 17.25 3.48
CA SER A 166 -17.28 16.29 3.77
C SER A 166 -17.18 15.95 5.26
N THR A 167 -17.50 16.89 6.15
CA THR A 167 -17.45 16.69 7.60
C THR A 167 -18.43 15.60 8.02
N PHE A 168 -19.63 15.60 7.45
CA PHE A 168 -20.61 14.54 7.70
C PHE A 168 -20.03 13.15 7.36
N TRP A 169 -19.42 12.99 6.19
CA TRP A 169 -18.85 11.72 5.77
C TRP A 169 -17.63 11.32 6.62
N ILE A 170 -16.78 12.28 7.01
CA ILE A 170 -15.67 12.04 7.93
C ILE A 170 -16.17 11.47 9.26
N ILE A 171 -17.22 12.06 9.83
CA ILE A 171 -17.81 11.58 11.10
C ILE A 171 -18.39 10.17 10.93
N VAL A 172 -19.10 9.90 9.85
CA VAL A 172 -19.70 8.58 9.57
C VAL A 172 -18.61 7.49 9.43
N ILE A 173 -17.58 7.75 8.63
CA ILE A 173 -16.49 6.80 8.40
C ILE A 173 -15.69 6.58 9.68
N PHE A 174 -15.41 7.63 10.42
CA PHE A 174 -14.66 7.54 11.67
C PHE A 174 -15.45 6.79 12.76
N ALA A 175 -16.75 7.01 12.84
CA ALA A 175 -17.62 6.24 13.74
C ALA A 175 -17.64 4.75 13.37
N TYR A 176 -17.65 4.43 12.06
CA TYR A 176 -17.49 3.05 11.58
C TYR A 176 -16.16 2.46 12.06
N TYR A 177 -15.04 3.17 11.94
CA TYR A 177 -13.73 2.68 12.39
C TYR A 177 -13.68 2.38 13.88
N LEU A 178 -14.31 3.24 14.70
CA LEU A 178 -14.43 3.01 16.15
C LEU A 178 -15.14 1.67 16.43
N ILE A 179 -16.27 1.45 15.78
CA ILE A 179 -17.06 0.23 15.97
C ILE A 179 -16.29 -0.98 15.46
N ALA A 180 -15.77 -0.91 14.24
CA ALA A 180 -15.10 -2.01 13.57
C ALA A 180 -13.83 -2.47 14.30
N THR A 181 -13.02 -1.52 14.80
CA THR A 181 -11.80 -1.82 15.56
C THR A 181 -12.10 -2.55 16.89
N MET A 182 -13.30 -2.37 17.44
CA MET A 182 -13.73 -3.02 18.68
C MET A 182 -14.34 -4.41 18.48
N MET A 183 -14.77 -4.75 17.25
CA MET A 183 -15.47 -6.02 16.95
C MET A 183 -14.47 -7.13 16.55
N PRO A 184 -14.85 -8.43 16.72
CA PRO A 184 -14.12 -9.57 16.16
C PRO A 184 -14.01 -9.52 14.64
N ILE A 185 -12.92 -10.06 14.08
CA ILE A 185 -12.60 -10.04 12.63
C ILE A 185 -13.71 -10.67 11.78
N ASP A 186 -14.28 -11.80 12.21
CA ASP A 186 -15.27 -12.59 11.44
C ASP A 186 -16.58 -11.86 11.20
N LYS A 187 -16.99 -10.96 12.10
CA LYS A 187 -18.31 -10.33 12.06
C LYS A 187 -18.46 -9.28 10.97
N ILE A 188 -17.45 -8.46 10.75
CA ILE A 188 -17.45 -7.40 9.73
C ILE A 188 -16.55 -7.80 8.57
N ILE A 189 -15.26 -8.01 8.86
CA ILE A 189 -14.24 -8.29 7.84
C ILE A 189 -14.59 -9.54 7.04
N GLY A 190 -14.87 -10.65 7.71
CA GLY A 190 -15.17 -11.92 7.06
C GLY A 190 -16.45 -11.96 6.21
N LYS A 191 -17.40 -11.03 6.41
CA LYS A 191 -18.70 -11.03 5.70
C LYS A 191 -18.80 -9.90 4.66
N VAL A 192 -18.37 -8.70 5.00
CA VAL A 192 -18.59 -7.50 4.19
C VAL A 192 -17.44 -7.27 3.20
N TYR A 193 -16.21 -7.55 3.60
CA TYR A 193 -15.03 -7.29 2.75
C TYR A 193 -15.01 -8.05 1.43
N PRO A 194 -15.42 -9.34 1.35
CA PRO A 194 -15.48 -9.99 0.05
C PRO A 194 -16.38 -9.28 -0.96
N LEU A 195 -17.52 -8.69 -0.52
CA LEU A 195 -18.40 -7.92 -1.39
C LEU A 195 -17.70 -6.65 -1.92
N PHE A 196 -17.00 -5.94 -1.05
CA PHE A 196 -16.25 -4.75 -1.43
C PHE A 196 -15.07 -5.05 -2.36
N ALA A 197 -14.39 -6.19 -2.13
CA ALA A 197 -13.34 -6.65 -3.02
C ALA A 197 -13.87 -6.97 -4.43
N PHE A 198 -15.08 -7.57 -4.52
CA PHE A 198 -15.72 -7.77 -5.82
C PHE A 198 -16.07 -6.46 -6.51
N SER A 199 -16.55 -5.43 -5.80
CA SER A 199 -16.82 -4.11 -6.38
C SER A 199 -15.55 -3.46 -6.91
N LEU A 200 -14.44 -3.55 -6.17
CA LEU A 200 -13.14 -3.03 -6.60
C LEU A 200 -12.59 -3.79 -7.81
N LEU A 201 -12.70 -5.11 -7.84
CA LEU A 201 -12.31 -5.92 -9.00
C LEU A 201 -13.21 -5.65 -10.21
N PHE A 202 -14.51 -5.46 -10.00
CA PHE A 202 -15.43 -5.06 -11.07
C PHE A 202 -14.97 -3.74 -11.71
N MET A 203 -14.68 -2.74 -10.91
CA MET A 203 -14.17 -1.45 -11.38
C MET A 203 -12.88 -1.65 -12.21
N ALA A 204 -11.92 -2.42 -11.70
CA ALA A 204 -10.67 -2.68 -12.40
C ALA A 204 -10.91 -3.38 -13.76
N VAL A 205 -11.78 -4.40 -13.79
CA VAL A 205 -12.14 -5.12 -15.03
C VAL A 205 -12.89 -4.19 -16.00
N ALA A 206 -13.83 -3.38 -15.51
CA ALA A 206 -14.58 -2.45 -16.35
C ALA A 206 -13.65 -1.42 -17.02
N LEU A 207 -12.73 -0.81 -16.26
CA LEU A 207 -11.73 0.12 -16.80
C LEU A 207 -10.77 -0.59 -17.77
N LEU A 208 -10.35 -1.81 -17.46
CA LEU A 208 -9.51 -2.62 -18.35
C LEU A 208 -10.20 -2.89 -19.69
N VAL A 209 -11.48 -3.27 -19.67
CA VAL A 209 -12.29 -3.47 -20.89
C VAL A 209 -12.38 -2.17 -21.67
N MET A 210 -12.64 -1.04 -21.00
CA MET A 210 -12.73 0.26 -21.65
C MET A 210 -11.40 0.71 -22.28
N LEU A 211 -10.26 0.38 -21.68
CA LEU A 211 -8.93 0.62 -22.28
C LEU A 211 -8.78 -0.10 -23.63
N PHE A 212 -9.21 -1.35 -23.73
CA PHE A 212 -9.15 -2.11 -24.98
C PHE A 212 -10.21 -1.68 -26.01
N VAL A 213 -11.37 -1.22 -25.56
CA VAL A 213 -12.45 -0.74 -26.45
C VAL A 213 -12.11 0.64 -27.02
N LYS A 214 -11.66 1.56 -26.18
CA LYS A 214 -11.38 2.96 -26.57
C LYS A 214 -10.01 3.11 -27.22
N GLN A 215 -9.06 2.22 -26.92
CA GLN A 215 -7.68 2.25 -27.40
C GLN A 215 -7.07 3.67 -27.39
N PRO A 216 -7.05 4.32 -26.20
CA PRO A 216 -6.62 5.70 -26.08
C PRO A 216 -5.18 5.89 -26.56
N ASN A 217 -4.90 7.07 -27.10
CA ASN A 217 -3.53 7.45 -27.39
C ASN A 217 -2.83 7.84 -26.09
N ILE A 218 -1.86 7.05 -25.66
CA ILE A 218 -1.06 7.26 -24.45
C ILE A 218 0.42 7.19 -24.79
N PRO A 219 1.28 7.92 -24.04
CA PRO A 219 2.71 7.87 -24.31
C PRO A 219 3.27 6.46 -24.10
N GLU A 220 4.09 6.02 -25.04
CA GLU A 220 4.72 4.70 -25.03
C GLU A 220 6.15 4.79 -24.46
N LEU A 221 6.68 3.68 -23.94
CA LEU A 221 8.01 3.63 -23.31
C LEU A 221 9.16 4.11 -24.22
N TRP A 222 9.03 3.93 -25.52
CA TRP A 222 10.06 4.32 -26.51
C TRP A 222 9.94 5.76 -27.02
N GLU A 223 8.91 6.50 -26.64
CA GLU A 223 8.70 7.91 -27.03
C GLU A 223 9.48 8.90 -26.16
N GLY A 224 10.25 8.39 -25.21
CA GLY A 224 11.17 9.17 -24.38
C GLY A 224 10.65 9.42 -22.97
N LEU A 225 11.23 8.76 -21.98
CA LEU A 225 10.83 8.85 -20.58
C LEU A 225 10.90 10.28 -20.00
N PRO A 226 11.95 11.08 -20.21
CA PRO A 226 12.02 12.44 -19.64
C PRO A 226 11.11 13.45 -20.31
N GLY A 227 10.86 13.30 -21.63
CA GLY A 227 10.05 14.27 -22.40
C GLY A 227 8.55 14.14 -22.20
N ALA A 228 8.10 13.05 -21.57
CA ALA A 228 6.69 12.78 -21.32
C ALA A 228 6.26 13.13 -19.88
N ALA A 229 7.15 13.67 -19.03
CA ALA A 229 6.79 14.04 -17.67
C ALA A 229 6.02 15.38 -17.63
N LEU A 230 4.91 15.39 -16.92
CA LEU A 230 4.07 16.57 -16.66
C LEU A 230 4.41 17.24 -15.31
N THR A 231 5.46 16.82 -14.65
CA THR A 231 5.89 17.32 -13.35
C THR A 231 7.35 17.80 -13.42
N PRO A 232 7.70 18.88 -12.70
CA PRO A 232 9.09 19.28 -12.51
C PRO A 232 9.87 18.32 -11.60
N ASP A 233 9.17 17.46 -10.85
CA ASP A 233 9.79 16.52 -9.93
C ASP A 233 10.62 15.48 -10.69
N ALA A 234 11.82 15.21 -10.20
CA ALA A 234 12.70 14.22 -10.81
C ALA A 234 12.08 12.80 -10.67
N ILE A 235 12.20 12.00 -11.74
CA ILE A 235 11.75 10.59 -11.69
C ILE A 235 12.38 9.87 -10.49
N PHE A 236 13.68 10.02 -10.28
CA PHE A 236 14.35 9.52 -9.10
C PHE A 236 14.62 10.67 -8.11
N PRO A 237 14.18 10.59 -6.85
CA PRO A 237 13.50 9.45 -6.19
C PRO A 237 11.96 9.56 -6.18
N CYS A 238 11.35 10.61 -6.74
CA CYS A 238 9.96 11.00 -6.49
C CYS A 238 8.94 9.98 -7.01
N LEU A 239 9.11 9.43 -8.21
CA LEU A 239 8.23 8.40 -8.76
C LEU A 239 8.08 7.20 -7.81
N PHE A 240 9.20 6.74 -7.23
CA PHE A 240 9.25 5.55 -6.38
C PHE A 240 8.55 5.72 -5.03
N ILE A 241 8.36 6.95 -4.59
CA ILE A 241 7.59 7.29 -3.39
C ILE A 241 6.12 7.57 -3.76
N THR A 242 5.88 8.23 -4.90
CA THR A 242 4.54 8.57 -5.37
C THR A 242 3.71 7.31 -5.66
N ILE A 243 4.29 6.35 -6.41
CA ILE A 243 3.68 5.03 -6.61
C ILE A 243 4.27 4.08 -5.57
N ALA A 244 3.76 4.14 -4.36
CA ALA A 244 4.15 3.24 -3.29
C ALA A 244 3.39 1.91 -3.38
N CYS A 245 2.13 1.89 -3.02
CA CYS A 245 1.36 0.66 -2.83
C CYS A 245 1.23 -0.22 -4.09
N GLY A 246 1.15 0.35 -5.29
CA GLY A 246 1.10 -0.42 -6.54
C GLY A 246 2.40 -1.10 -6.95
N ALA A 247 3.52 -0.83 -6.27
CA ALA A 247 4.84 -1.39 -6.56
C ALA A 247 5.44 -2.13 -5.36
N ILE A 248 5.56 -1.48 -4.20
CA ILE A 248 5.97 -2.05 -2.91
C ILE A 248 5.45 -1.18 -1.78
N SER A 249 5.03 -1.79 -0.67
CA SER A 249 4.45 -1.06 0.45
C SER A 249 4.78 -1.72 1.82
N GLY A 250 5.36 -0.96 2.71
CA GLY A 250 5.61 -1.40 4.09
C GLY A 250 4.34 -1.55 4.92
N PHE A 251 3.28 -0.81 4.56
CA PHE A 251 1.96 -0.96 5.15
C PHE A 251 1.44 -2.40 5.02
N HIS A 252 1.70 -3.06 3.89
CA HIS A 252 1.26 -4.44 3.65
C HIS A 252 1.79 -5.41 4.72
N ALA A 253 3.04 -5.25 5.14
CA ALA A 253 3.62 -6.08 6.20
C ALA A 253 2.96 -5.85 7.58
N THR A 254 2.26 -4.73 7.79
CA THR A 254 1.44 -4.53 8.98
C THR A 254 0.08 -5.24 8.91
N GLN A 255 -0.40 -5.53 7.70
CA GLN A 255 -1.68 -6.22 7.44
C GLN A 255 -1.52 -7.74 7.32
N SER A 256 -0.43 -8.20 6.73
CA SER A 256 -0.15 -9.63 6.51
C SER A 256 -0.26 -10.49 7.77
N PRO A 257 0.13 -10.04 8.98
CA PRO A 257 -0.06 -10.82 10.21
C PRO A 257 -1.53 -11.12 10.54
N LEU A 258 -2.47 -10.25 10.17
CA LEU A 258 -3.89 -10.49 10.36
C LEU A 258 -4.34 -11.71 9.53
N MET A 259 -3.86 -11.79 8.30
CA MET A 259 -4.17 -12.91 7.40
C MET A 259 -3.38 -14.17 7.75
N ALA A 260 -2.15 -14.04 8.22
CA ALA A 260 -1.36 -15.16 8.74
C ALA A 260 -2.09 -15.90 9.90
N ARG A 261 -2.85 -15.17 10.71
CA ARG A 261 -3.69 -15.71 11.80
C ARG A 261 -4.97 -16.40 11.32
N CYS A 262 -5.25 -16.37 10.00
CA CYS A 262 -6.45 -16.95 9.40
C CYS A 262 -6.15 -18.12 8.45
N MET A 263 -4.89 -18.36 8.10
CA MET A 263 -4.48 -19.37 7.13
C MET A 263 -4.45 -20.78 7.72
N LYS A 264 -5.07 -21.73 7.02
CA LYS A 264 -5.06 -23.15 7.40
C LYS A 264 -3.73 -23.86 7.07
N SER A 265 -3.04 -23.44 6.01
CA SER A 265 -1.82 -24.08 5.51
C SER A 265 -0.85 -23.07 4.91
N GLU A 266 0.46 -23.26 5.10
CA GLU A 266 1.52 -22.45 4.46
C GLU A 266 1.44 -22.47 2.93
N ARG A 267 0.93 -23.57 2.31
CA ARG A 267 0.79 -23.69 0.86
C ARG A 267 -0.19 -22.68 0.24
N GLN A 268 -1.01 -22.04 1.07
CA GLN A 268 -1.93 -20.97 0.64
C GLN A 268 -1.24 -19.60 0.52
N GLY A 269 0.00 -19.47 0.99
CA GLY A 269 0.70 -18.18 1.09
C GLY A 269 0.91 -17.48 -0.25
N ARG A 270 1.31 -18.22 -1.32
CA ARG A 270 1.56 -17.60 -2.64
C ARG A 270 0.31 -16.96 -3.23
N PRO A 271 -0.84 -17.62 -3.38
CA PRO A 271 -2.04 -16.92 -3.87
C PRO A 271 -2.49 -15.79 -2.96
N ILE A 272 -2.36 -15.92 -1.62
CA ILE A 272 -2.86 -14.92 -0.67
C ILE A 272 -1.97 -13.67 -0.67
N PHE A 273 -0.66 -13.80 -0.49
CA PHE A 273 0.23 -12.64 -0.33
C PHE A 273 0.83 -12.18 -1.66
N TYR A 274 1.53 -13.07 -2.36
CA TYR A 274 2.12 -12.74 -3.65
C TYR A 274 1.05 -12.39 -4.71
N GLY A 275 -0.02 -13.19 -4.76
CA GLY A 275 -1.13 -13.00 -5.68
C GLY A 275 -1.92 -11.71 -5.44
N ALA A 276 -2.18 -11.36 -4.18
CA ALA A 276 -2.85 -10.11 -3.85
C ALA A 276 -2.03 -8.89 -4.28
N MET A 277 -0.70 -8.90 -4.07
CA MET A 277 0.18 -7.82 -4.50
C MET A 277 0.23 -7.68 -6.04
N ILE A 278 0.29 -8.80 -6.78
CA ILE A 278 0.20 -8.74 -8.25
C ILE A 278 -1.15 -8.16 -8.71
N THR A 279 -2.24 -8.55 -8.07
CA THR A 279 -3.57 -8.02 -8.39
C THR A 279 -3.64 -6.51 -8.11
N GLU A 280 -3.03 -6.05 -7.03
CA GLU A 280 -2.90 -4.63 -6.72
C GLU A 280 -2.04 -3.89 -7.76
N GLY A 281 -0.92 -4.48 -8.18
CA GLY A 281 -0.09 -3.93 -9.26
C GLY A 281 -0.84 -3.79 -10.58
N ILE A 282 -1.73 -4.74 -10.91
CA ILE A 282 -2.62 -4.66 -12.08
C ILE A 282 -3.62 -3.48 -11.92
N VAL A 283 -4.21 -3.30 -10.75
CA VAL A 283 -5.09 -2.16 -10.46
C VAL A 283 -4.34 -0.84 -10.64
N ALA A 284 -3.13 -0.74 -10.08
CA ALA A 284 -2.29 0.45 -10.22
C ALA A 284 -1.90 0.71 -11.69
N LEU A 285 -1.58 -0.33 -12.45
CA LEU A 285 -1.28 -0.23 -13.88
C LEU A 285 -2.46 0.33 -14.68
N ILE A 286 -3.68 -0.16 -14.41
CA ILE A 286 -4.91 0.31 -15.05
C ILE A 286 -5.13 1.79 -14.75
N TRP A 287 -5.05 2.20 -13.47
CA TRP A 287 -5.27 3.58 -13.06
C TRP A 287 -4.21 4.54 -13.59
N ALA A 288 -2.93 4.15 -13.59
CA ALA A 288 -1.87 4.94 -14.23
C ALA A 288 -2.14 5.16 -15.72
N THR A 289 -2.58 4.11 -16.42
CA THR A 289 -2.89 4.16 -17.85
C THR A 289 -4.08 5.06 -18.17
N VAL A 290 -5.19 4.89 -17.44
CA VAL A 290 -6.38 5.72 -17.64
C VAL A 290 -6.09 7.18 -17.27
N ALA A 291 -5.33 7.43 -16.22
CA ALA A 291 -4.90 8.77 -15.84
C ALA A 291 -4.01 9.41 -16.92
N MET A 292 -3.06 8.65 -17.50
CA MET A 292 -2.25 9.16 -18.62
C MET A 292 -3.12 9.57 -19.80
N TYR A 293 -4.16 8.82 -20.16
CA TYR A 293 -5.08 9.22 -21.22
C TYR A 293 -5.69 10.59 -20.94
N PHE A 294 -6.20 10.80 -19.73
CA PHE A 294 -6.84 12.08 -19.39
C PHE A 294 -5.84 13.24 -19.29
N PHE A 295 -4.58 12.99 -18.96
CA PHE A 295 -3.58 14.06 -18.85
C PHE A 295 -2.85 14.37 -20.14
N TYR A 296 -2.67 13.40 -21.05
CA TYR A 296 -1.83 13.56 -22.24
C TYR A 296 -2.61 13.65 -23.54
N ASP A 297 -3.80 13.05 -23.65
CA ASP A 297 -4.55 12.97 -24.92
C ASP A 297 -5.79 13.87 -24.93
N GLN A 298 -6.44 14.08 -23.81
CA GLN A 298 -7.67 14.85 -23.74
C GLN A 298 -7.46 16.18 -23.00
N PRO A 299 -7.82 17.33 -23.62
CA PRO A 299 -7.97 18.57 -22.88
C PRO A 299 -9.09 18.36 -21.87
N THR A 300 -8.75 18.26 -20.60
CA THR A 300 -9.71 18.04 -19.53
C THR A 300 -10.16 19.39 -19.01
N PRO A 301 -11.41 19.84 -19.27
CA PRO A 301 -11.90 21.13 -18.81
C PRO A 301 -11.70 21.28 -17.29
N GLY A 302 -11.12 22.39 -16.86
CA GLY A 302 -10.80 22.66 -15.45
C GLY A 302 -9.46 22.11 -14.97
N TYR A 303 -8.71 21.39 -15.82
CA TYR A 303 -7.34 20.92 -15.56
C TYR A 303 -6.33 21.49 -16.57
N GLU A 304 -6.76 22.39 -17.44
CA GLU A 304 -5.94 23.06 -18.47
C GLU A 304 -4.79 23.90 -17.88
N THR A 305 -4.85 24.21 -16.60
CA THR A 305 -3.85 24.99 -15.87
C THR A 305 -2.92 24.12 -15.03
N MET A 306 -2.79 22.84 -15.34
CA MET A 306 -1.82 21.95 -14.68
C MET A 306 -0.37 22.29 -15.07
N GLU A 307 -0.03 23.57 -15.06
CA GLU A 307 1.36 24.00 -15.05
C GLU A 307 2.05 23.40 -13.81
N GLY A 308 2.81 22.34 -14.04
CA GLY A 308 3.66 21.71 -13.06
C GLY A 308 3.09 20.58 -12.22
N GLY A 309 1.99 19.93 -12.61
CA GLY A 309 1.49 18.69 -11.98
C GLY A 309 1.05 18.78 -10.50
N ARG A 310 1.18 19.92 -9.85
CA ARG A 310 0.92 20.13 -8.42
C ARG A 310 -0.55 19.94 -8.04
N ASP A 311 -1.48 20.27 -8.93
CA ASP A 311 -2.92 20.16 -8.67
C ASP A 311 -3.45 18.72 -8.73
N ILE A 312 -2.74 17.80 -9.37
CA ILE A 312 -3.13 16.39 -9.48
C ILE A 312 -3.20 15.74 -8.11
N ILE A 313 -2.27 16.06 -7.20
CA ILE A 313 -2.19 15.42 -5.87
C ILE A 313 -3.43 15.76 -5.02
N ASN A 314 -3.79 17.03 -4.96
CA ASN A 314 -4.95 17.45 -4.15
C ASN A 314 -6.30 17.06 -4.79
N LYS A 315 -6.32 16.83 -6.11
CA LYS A 315 -7.52 16.52 -6.88
C LYS A 315 -7.68 15.04 -7.24
N ALA A 316 -6.78 14.15 -6.81
CA ALA A 316 -6.84 12.74 -7.14
C ALA A 316 -8.22 12.08 -6.88
N PRO A 317 -8.95 12.36 -5.79
CA PRO A 317 -10.31 11.86 -5.62
C PRO A 317 -11.27 12.32 -6.73
N ASN A 318 -11.24 13.59 -7.13
CA ASN A 318 -12.12 14.13 -8.16
C ASN A 318 -11.81 13.51 -9.54
N ILE A 319 -10.53 13.19 -9.81
CA ILE A 319 -10.11 12.54 -11.04
C ILE A 319 -10.72 11.14 -11.15
N VAL A 320 -10.85 10.41 -10.03
CA VAL A 320 -11.52 9.10 -10.01
C VAL A 320 -12.97 9.21 -10.47
N SER A 321 -13.75 10.14 -9.91
CA SER A 321 -15.15 10.36 -10.29
C SER A 321 -15.23 10.72 -11.77
N MET A 322 -14.45 11.70 -12.23
CA MET A 322 -14.42 12.14 -13.61
C MET A 322 -14.12 11.00 -14.60
N ILE A 323 -13.14 10.16 -14.31
CA ILE A 323 -12.78 9.00 -15.15
C ILE A 323 -13.94 8.01 -15.20
N CYS A 324 -14.50 7.65 -14.04
CA CYS A 324 -15.58 6.69 -13.96
C CYS A 324 -16.84 7.19 -14.69
N ASP A 325 -17.23 8.45 -14.52
CA ASP A 325 -18.41 9.05 -15.16
C ASP A 325 -18.25 9.11 -16.68
N ASN A 326 -17.08 9.52 -17.15
CA ASN A 326 -16.79 9.63 -18.57
C ASN A 326 -16.77 8.27 -19.30
N TRP A 327 -16.25 7.23 -18.64
CA TRP A 327 -16.02 5.93 -19.28
C TRP A 327 -17.09 4.87 -19.00
N LEU A 328 -17.70 4.87 -17.83
CA LEU A 328 -18.60 3.79 -17.39
C LEU A 328 -20.07 4.19 -17.39
N GLY A 329 -20.36 5.46 -17.59
CA GLY A 329 -21.72 6.00 -17.47
C GLY A 329 -22.25 5.92 -16.03
N LEU A 330 -23.45 6.42 -15.79
CA LEU A 330 -24.01 6.62 -14.45
C LEU A 330 -23.97 5.34 -13.58
N PHE A 331 -24.49 4.22 -14.06
CA PHE A 331 -24.57 2.99 -13.27
C PHE A 331 -23.18 2.39 -12.99
N GLY A 332 -22.33 2.34 -14.03
CA GLY A 332 -20.99 1.83 -13.91
C GLY A 332 -20.11 2.70 -13.01
N SER A 333 -20.29 4.02 -13.10
CA SER A 333 -19.61 5.00 -12.26
C SER A 333 -19.95 4.81 -10.77
N ILE A 334 -21.22 4.75 -10.41
CA ILE A 334 -21.67 4.54 -9.03
C ILE A 334 -21.06 3.26 -8.47
N LEU A 335 -21.11 2.14 -9.21
CA LEU A 335 -20.58 0.87 -8.76
C LEU A 335 -19.04 0.90 -8.62
N ALA A 336 -18.35 1.56 -9.55
CA ALA A 336 -16.90 1.73 -9.51
C ALA A 336 -16.47 2.61 -8.33
N ILE A 337 -17.14 3.75 -8.12
CA ILE A 337 -16.86 4.66 -7.01
C ILE A 337 -17.11 3.99 -5.67
N LEU A 338 -18.18 3.18 -5.54
CA LEU A 338 -18.40 2.38 -4.34
C LEU A 338 -17.24 1.42 -4.06
N GLY A 339 -16.65 0.81 -5.08
CA GLY A 339 -15.45 -0.02 -4.93
C GLY A 339 -14.24 0.79 -4.44
N VAL A 340 -14.02 1.99 -5.02
CA VAL A 340 -12.92 2.89 -4.64
C VAL A 340 -13.11 3.47 -3.23
N VAL A 341 -14.35 3.76 -2.82
CA VAL A 341 -14.69 4.23 -1.47
C VAL A 341 -14.52 3.10 -0.44
N ALA A 342 -14.94 1.89 -0.78
CA ALA A 342 -14.88 0.76 0.13
C ALA A 342 -13.45 0.33 0.46
N ALA A 343 -12.53 0.41 -0.51
CA ALA A 343 -11.14 0.00 -0.33
C ALA A 343 -10.43 0.76 0.80
N PRO A 344 -10.34 2.11 0.82
CA PRO A 344 -9.73 2.83 1.93
C PRO A 344 -10.49 2.69 3.25
N ILE A 345 -11.82 2.56 3.23
CA ILE A 345 -12.60 2.34 4.46
C ILE A 345 -12.20 1.03 5.14
N THR A 346 -12.07 -0.04 4.37
CA THR A 346 -11.67 -1.35 4.90
C THR A 346 -10.20 -1.38 5.32
N SER A 347 -9.32 -0.78 4.51
CA SER A 347 -7.89 -0.68 4.83
C SER A 347 -7.64 0.16 6.07
N GLY A 348 -8.39 1.26 6.27
CA GLY A 348 -8.29 2.11 7.45
C GLY A 348 -8.74 1.41 8.74
N ASP A 349 -9.83 0.63 8.70
CA ASP A 349 -10.26 -0.21 9.83
C ASP A 349 -9.14 -1.19 10.23
N THR A 350 -8.60 -1.93 9.26
CA THR A 350 -7.54 -2.89 9.55
C THR A 350 -6.23 -2.23 9.95
N ALA A 351 -5.92 -1.02 9.44
CA ALA A 351 -4.78 -0.23 9.86
C ALA A 351 -4.87 0.16 11.36
N LEU A 352 -6.01 0.71 11.78
CA LEU A 352 -6.21 1.10 13.18
C LEU A 352 -6.29 -0.11 14.10
N ARG A 353 -6.83 -1.25 13.62
CA ARG A 353 -6.76 -2.53 14.33
C ARG A 353 -5.31 -3.01 14.50
N SER A 354 -4.49 -2.92 13.46
CA SER A 354 -3.08 -3.27 13.52
C SER A 354 -2.31 -2.37 14.49
N ALA A 355 -2.55 -1.05 14.45
CA ALA A 355 -1.97 -0.10 15.40
C ALA A 355 -2.32 -0.45 16.85
N ARG A 356 -3.60 -0.73 17.11
CA ARG A 356 -4.06 -1.20 18.43
C ARG A 356 -3.32 -2.45 18.89
N LEU A 357 -3.18 -3.45 18.02
CA LEU A 357 -2.51 -4.71 18.36
C LEU A 357 -1.01 -4.50 18.60
N ILE A 358 -0.34 -3.70 17.76
CA ILE A 358 1.08 -3.36 17.93
C ILE A 358 1.32 -2.68 19.29
N ILE A 359 0.50 -1.68 19.64
CA ILE A 359 0.59 -0.99 20.93
C ILE A 359 0.31 -1.95 22.08
N ALA A 360 -0.74 -2.75 21.99
CA ALA A 360 -1.13 -3.70 23.01
C ALA A 360 -0.04 -4.77 23.27
N ASP A 361 0.58 -5.29 22.22
CA ASP A 361 1.69 -6.24 22.31
C ASP A 361 2.90 -5.59 23.00
N PHE A 362 3.18 -4.31 22.69
CA PHE A 362 4.29 -3.58 23.29
C PHE A 362 4.13 -3.37 24.81
N ILE A 363 2.93 -2.98 25.24
CA ILE A 363 2.62 -2.76 26.67
C ILE A 363 2.17 -4.04 27.38
N HIS A 364 2.23 -5.19 26.70
CA HIS A 364 1.78 -6.49 27.21
C HIS A 364 0.34 -6.51 27.73
N LEU A 365 -0.56 -5.77 27.07
CA LEU A 365 -1.96 -5.63 27.44
C LEU A 365 -2.85 -6.64 26.70
N GLU A 366 -3.44 -7.55 27.45
CA GLU A 366 -4.37 -8.55 26.92
C GLU A 366 -5.61 -7.92 26.28
N GLN A 367 -5.97 -8.34 25.06
CA GLN A 367 -7.02 -7.69 24.24
C GLN A 367 -8.39 -8.40 24.25
N ARG A 368 -8.61 -9.40 25.12
CA ARG A 368 -9.89 -10.10 25.23
C ARG A 368 -11.02 -9.19 25.74
N SER A 369 -10.73 -8.29 26.69
CA SER A 369 -11.72 -7.39 27.30
C SER A 369 -11.90 -6.10 26.49
N ILE A 370 -13.16 -5.70 26.23
CA ILE A 370 -13.49 -4.43 25.58
C ILE A 370 -12.90 -3.24 26.34
N ARG A 371 -12.95 -3.24 27.68
CA ARG A 371 -12.35 -2.16 28.50
C ARG A 371 -10.86 -1.99 28.22
N LYS A 372 -10.11 -3.10 28.15
CA LYS A 372 -8.68 -3.09 27.85
C LYS A 372 -8.39 -2.59 26.44
N ARG A 373 -9.26 -2.92 25.47
CA ARG A 373 -9.16 -2.38 24.09
C ARG A 373 -9.34 -0.86 24.08
N LEU A 374 -10.29 -0.32 24.84
CA LEU A 374 -10.56 1.12 24.94
C LEU A 374 -9.34 1.90 25.43
N TYR A 375 -8.57 1.38 26.40
CA TYR A 375 -7.35 2.05 26.88
C TYR A 375 -6.34 2.34 25.77
N VAL A 376 -6.26 1.47 24.75
CA VAL A 376 -5.39 1.68 23.60
C VAL A 376 -6.08 2.49 22.50
N CYS A 377 -7.36 2.20 22.24
CA CYS A 377 -8.09 2.86 21.16
C CYS A 377 -8.32 4.36 21.41
N VAL A 378 -8.68 4.76 22.61
CA VAL A 378 -9.00 6.18 22.90
C VAL A 378 -7.84 7.13 22.56
N PRO A 379 -6.61 6.94 23.08
CA PRO A 379 -5.50 7.82 22.70
C PRO A 379 -5.11 7.70 21.22
N LEU A 380 -5.18 6.50 20.62
CA LEU A 380 -4.90 6.30 19.22
C LEU A 380 -5.89 7.09 18.33
N PHE A 381 -7.18 6.95 18.59
CA PHE A 381 -8.21 7.67 17.83
C PHE A 381 -8.17 9.18 18.07
N ALA A 382 -7.86 9.64 19.29
CA ALA A 382 -7.66 11.06 19.57
C ALA A 382 -6.50 11.64 18.74
N ALA A 383 -5.39 10.91 18.58
CA ALA A 383 -4.28 11.32 17.74
C ALA A 383 -4.67 11.39 16.26
N VAL A 384 -5.44 10.41 15.75
CA VAL A 384 -5.95 10.43 14.37
C VAL A 384 -6.89 11.60 14.14
N ILE A 385 -7.77 11.94 15.10
CA ILE A 385 -8.65 13.13 15.03
C ILE A 385 -7.80 14.40 14.93
N ALA A 386 -6.75 14.53 15.75
CA ALA A 386 -5.87 15.69 15.71
C ALA A 386 -5.19 15.84 14.34
N LEU A 387 -4.72 14.73 13.74
CA LEU A 387 -4.17 14.72 12.39
C LEU A 387 -5.22 15.12 11.32
N LEU A 388 -6.45 14.64 11.43
CA LEU A 388 -7.54 15.01 10.52
C LEU A 388 -7.90 16.49 10.61
N ILE A 389 -8.01 17.03 11.83
CA ILE A 389 -8.30 18.45 12.04
C ILE A 389 -7.19 19.30 11.41
N TRP A 390 -5.93 18.95 11.65
CA TRP A 390 -4.82 19.65 11.05
C TRP A 390 -4.83 19.54 9.51
N GLN A 391 -5.09 18.35 8.95
CA GLN A 391 -5.18 18.12 7.51
C GLN A 391 -6.24 18.99 6.83
N ILE A 392 -7.40 19.18 7.48
CA ILE A 392 -8.52 19.97 6.93
C ILE A 392 -8.25 21.46 7.07
N SER A 393 -7.54 21.86 8.14
CA SER A 393 -7.25 23.27 8.44
C SER A 393 -6.18 23.90 7.56
N ASP A 394 -5.31 23.08 6.94
CA ASP A 394 -4.22 23.52 6.06
C ASP A 394 -4.56 23.24 4.60
N ALA A 395 -4.44 24.25 3.74
CA ALA A 395 -4.68 24.09 2.28
C ALA A 395 -3.80 23.03 1.62
N ASN A 396 -2.59 22.79 2.14
CA ASN A 396 -1.67 21.76 1.69
C ASN A 396 -1.64 20.53 2.62
N GLY A 397 -2.55 20.45 3.59
CA GLY A 397 -2.54 19.43 4.63
C GLY A 397 -2.60 18.01 4.06
N PHE A 398 -3.48 17.75 3.09
CA PHE A 398 -3.57 16.46 2.43
C PHE A 398 -2.25 16.10 1.73
N LYS A 399 -1.68 17.02 0.95
CA LYS A 399 -0.41 16.81 0.24
C LYS A 399 0.73 16.51 1.21
N THR A 400 0.80 17.22 2.33
CA THR A 400 1.84 17.04 3.33
C THR A 400 1.71 15.67 4.01
N ILE A 401 0.51 15.30 4.47
CA ILE A 401 0.30 13.97 5.06
C ILE A 401 0.57 12.87 4.03
N TRP A 402 0.13 13.03 2.78
CA TRP A 402 0.37 12.05 1.73
C TRP A 402 1.86 11.82 1.47
N SER A 403 2.65 12.89 1.42
CA SER A 403 4.10 12.81 1.23
C SER A 403 4.81 12.07 2.36
N TRP A 404 4.48 12.38 3.61
CA TRP A 404 5.02 11.70 4.78
C TRP A 404 4.50 10.26 4.91
N PHE A 405 3.24 10.02 4.58
CA PHE A 405 2.66 8.68 4.49
C PHE A 405 3.41 7.84 3.46
N GLY A 406 3.60 8.35 2.24
CA GLY A 406 4.32 7.64 1.18
C GLY A 406 5.76 7.31 1.58
N TRP A 407 6.51 8.28 2.11
CA TRP A 407 7.87 8.06 2.57
C TRP A 407 7.95 7.08 3.74
N SER A 408 7.09 7.22 4.73
CA SER A 408 7.06 6.34 5.90
C SER A 408 6.69 4.90 5.51
N ASN A 409 5.73 4.77 4.60
CA ASN A 409 5.31 3.50 4.05
C ASN A 409 6.48 2.78 3.36
N GLN A 410 7.20 3.46 2.48
CA GLN A 410 8.35 2.89 1.80
C GLN A 410 9.52 2.59 2.76
N THR A 411 9.76 3.45 3.74
CA THR A 411 10.80 3.23 4.75
C THR A 411 10.52 1.97 5.57
N LEU A 412 9.26 1.71 5.91
CA LEU A 412 8.89 0.50 6.63
C LEU A 412 9.16 -0.77 5.80
N SER A 413 8.97 -0.71 4.48
CA SER A 413 9.31 -1.82 3.59
C SER A 413 10.82 -2.10 3.56
N VAL A 414 11.66 -1.06 3.66
CA VAL A 414 13.12 -1.21 3.74
C VAL A 414 13.51 -2.08 4.93
N PHE A 415 13.03 -1.76 6.13
CA PHE A 415 13.37 -2.53 7.32
C PHE A 415 12.86 -3.96 7.25
N MET A 416 11.68 -4.17 6.67
CA MET A 416 11.15 -5.53 6.50
C MET A 416 11.97 -6.33 5.48
N LEU A 417 12.37 -5.74 4.34
CA LEU A 417 13.24 -6.38 3.36
C LEU A 417 14.60 -6.75 3.96
N TRP A 418 15.20 -5.89 4.78
CA TRP A 418 16.43 -6.21 5.50
C TRP A 418 16.24 -7.35 6.49
N ALA A 419 15.14 -7.38 7.25
CA ALA A 419 14.83 -8.49 8.16
C ALA A 419 14.67 -9.80 7.41
N ILE A 420 13.98 -9.80 6.28
CA ILE A 420 13.81 -10.97 5.41
C ILE A 420 15.17 -11.39 4.82
N THR A 421 16.01 -10.45 4.41
CA THR A 421 17.36 -10.76 3.88
C THR A 421 18.21 -11.47 4.94
N VAL A 422 18.19 -10.97 6.17
CA VAL A 422 18.87 -11.63 7.31
C VAL A 422 18.32 -13.04 7.56
N TYR A 423 17.00 -13.22 7.51
CA TYR A 423 16.39 -14.55 7.61
C TYR A 423 16.89 -15.49 6.53
N LEU A 424 16.87 -15.08 5.26
CA LEU A 424 17.30 -15.92 4.14
C LEU A 424 18.77 -16.30 4.23
N VAL A 425 19.66 -15.37 4.62
CA VAL A 425 21.09 -15.65 4.87
C VAL A 425 21.24 -16.72 5.96
N ARG A 426 20.57 -16.56 7.10
CA ARG A 426 20.63 -17.53 8.22
C ARG A 426 20.10 -18.90 7.84
N GLN A 427 19.12 -18.96 6.95
CA GLN A 427 18.56 -20.21 6.41
C GLN A 427 19.37 -20.78 5.23
N LYS A 428 20.49 -20.16 4.85
CA LYS A 428 21.32 -20.52 3.69
C LYS A 428 20.54 -20.59 2.38
N LYS A 429 19.57 -19.69 2.21
CA LYS A 429 18.70 -19.57 1.04
C LYS A 429 19.14 -18.42 0.13
N PRO A 430 18.70 -18.37 -1.14
CA PRO A 430 18.97 -17.26 -2.07
C PRO A 430 18.45 -15.92 -1.54
N TYR A 431 19.29 -15.16 -0.85
CA TYR A 431 18.95 -13.89 -0.22
C TYR A 431 18.99 -12.69 -1.18
N VAL A 432 19.58 -12.87 -2.35
CA VAL A 432 19.71 -11.80 -3.36
C VAL A 432 18.33 -11.27 -3.80
N ILE A 433 17.30 -12.11 -3.77
CA ILE A 433 15.92 -11.75 -4.12
C ILE A 433 15.33 -10.64 -3.21
N THR A 434 15.85 -10.47 -2.02
CA THR A 434 15.44 -9.41 -1.08
C THR A 434 16.54 -8.38 -0.84
N LEU A 435 17.81 -8.76 -1.00
CA LEU A 435 18.94 -7.83 -0.86
C LEU A 435 18.89 -6.70 -1.92
N ILE A 436 18.65 -7.05 -3.19
CA ILE A 436 18.57 -6.04 -4.25
C ILE A 436 17.43 -5.05 -4.00
N PRO A 437 16.18 -5.48 -3.75
CA PRO A 437 15.13 -4.56 -3.35
C PRO A 437 15.43 -3.77 -2.08
N ALA A 438 16.05 -4.37 -1.05
CA ALA A 438 16.41 -3.69 0.18
C ALA A 438 17.39 -2.55 -0.06
N LEU A 439 18.44 -2.79 -0.84
CA LEU A 439 19.43 -1.77 -1.22
C LEU A 439 18.77 -0.66 -2.02
N PHE A 440 18.01 -1.02 -3.06
CA PHE A 440 17.32 -0.06 -3.92
C PHE A 440 16.38 0.85 -3.11
N MET A 441 15.51 0.26 -2.30
CA MET A 441 14.57 1.03 -1.48
C MET A 441 15.26 1.83 -0.37
N THR A 442 16.39 1.36 0.17
CA THR A 442 17.21 2.14 1.09
C THR A 442 17.70 3.43 0.42
N VAL A 443 18.22 3.32 -0.80
CA VAL A 443 18.68 4.48 -1.58
C VAL A 443 17.52 5.42 -1.90
N VAL A 444 16.39 4.90 -2.39
CA VAL A 444 15.20 5.69 -2.70
C VAL A 444 14.72 6.48 -1.48
N CYS A 445 14.47 5.79 -0.35
CA CYS A 445 13.89 6.42 0.85
C CYS A 445 14.84 7.44 1.48
N THR A 446 16.13 7.15 1.52
CA THR A 446 17.15 8.07 2.05
C THR A 446 17.29 9.30 1.16
N THR A 447 17.37 9.09 -0.16
CA THR A 447 17.50 10.20 -1.11
C THR A 447 16.27 11.09 -1.08
N TYR A 448 15.07 10.51 -1.10
CA TYR A 448 13.83 11.27 -1.02
C TYR A 448 13.72 12.10 0.26
N LEU A 449 14.06 11.51 1.42
CA LEU A 449 14.04 12.23 2.69
C LEU A 449 14.92 13.47 2.66
N PHE A 450 16.16 13.32 2.25
CA PHE A 450 17.13 14.42 2.29
C PHE A 450 16.97 15.38 1.11
N SER A 451 16.73 14.91 -0.11
CA SER A 451 16.64 15.79 -1.27
C SER A 451 15.27 16.44 -1.44
N ALA A 452 14.17 15.67 -1.35
CA ALA A 452 12.84 16.20 -1.64
C ALA A 452 12.13 16.78 -0.41
N GLN A 453 12.24 16.12 0.77
CA GLN A 453 11.49 16.52 1.96
C GLN A 453 12.22 17.58 2.81
N LEU A 454 13.47 17.34 3.18
CA LEU A 454 14.16 18.17 4.18
C LEU A 454 14.89 19.36 3.57
N PHE A 455 15.71 19.14 2.53
CA PHE A 455 16.63 20.14 2.04
C PHE A 455 16.36 20.65 0.63
N LYS A 456 15.42 20.05 -0.10
CA LYS A 456 15.06 20.39 -1.50
C LYS A 456 16.30 20.48 -2.39
N LEU A 457 17.15 19.45 -2.33
CA LEU A 457 18.41 19.37 -3.08
C LEU A 457 18.17 18.78 -4.47
N GLU A 458 18.95 19.27 -5.44
CA GLU A 458 18.86 18.85 -6.85
C GLU A 458 20.24 18.45 -7.41
N GLY A 459 20.23 17.80 -8.56
CA GLY A 459 21.41 17.52 -9.34
C GLY A 459 22.47 16.66 -8.63
N SER A 460 23.71 17.16 -8.56
CA SER A 460 24.85 16.42 -7.99
C SER A 460 24.69 16.07 -6.50
N ALA A 461 24.01 16.92 -5.73
CA ALA A 461 23.79 16.68 -4.30
C ALA A 461 22.87 15.44 -4.10
N THR A 462 21.80 15.33 -4.88
CA THR A 462 20.93 14.15 -4.88
C THR A 462 21.69 12.88 -5.25
N ALA A 463 22.54 12.94 -6.28
CA ALA A 463 23.37 11.81 -6.69
C ALA A 463 24.38 11.39 -5.62
N LEU A 464 24.98 12.34 -4.89
CA LEU A 464 25.89 12.05 -3.77
C LEU A 464 25.18 11.36 -2.61
N ILE A 465 23.97 11.79 -2.25
CA ILE A 465 23.15 11.14 -1.21
C ILE A 465 22.81 9.71 -1.65
N ALA A 466 22.39 9.52 -2.89
CA ALA A 466 22.05 8.21 -3.43
C ALA A 466 23.28 7.26 -3.41
N GLY A 467 24.41 7.71 -3.94
CA GLY A 467 25.65 6.93 -3.94
C GLY A 467 26.17 6.65 -2.53
N GLY A 468 26.16 7.65 -1.64
CA GLY A 468 26.59 7.51 -0.25
C GLY A 468 25.72 6.52 0.53
N SER A 469 24.41 6.59 0.39
CA SER A 469 23.48 5.64 1.05
C SER A 469 23.66 4.21 0.55
N LEU A 470 23.91 4.01 -0.75
CA LEU A 470 24.22 2.69 -1.31
C LEU A 470 25.51 2.13 -0.73
N VAL A 471 26.58 2.93 -0.68
CA VAL A 471 27.88 2.50 -0.13
C VAL A 471 27.76 2.13 1.33
N VAL A 472 27.05 2.94 2.13
CA VAL A 472 26.85 2.67 3.57
C VAL A 472 26.05 1.37 3.77
N ALA A 473 24.95 1.19 3.01
CA ALA A 473 24.11 -0.01 3.12
C ALA A 473 24.87 -1.28 2.71
N LEU A 474 25.64 -1.23 1.62
CA LEU A 474 26.48 -2.33 1.17
C LEU A 474 27.60 -2.65 2.18
N ALA A 475 28.30 -1.64 2.68
CA ALA A 475 29.36 -1.84 3.67
C ALA A 475 28.81 -2.47 4.95
N TRP A 476 27.65 -1.98 5.45
CA TRP A 476 26.98 -2.57 6.60
C TRP A 476 26.62 -4.03 6.35
N PHE A 477 26.04 -4.35 5.20
CA PHE A 477 25.67 -5.72 4.85
C PHE A 477 26.88 -6.65 4.76
N ILE A 478 27.96 -6.22 4.08
CA ILE A 478 29.19 -7.04 3.93
C ILE A 478 29.83 -7.31 5.28
N VAL A 479 29.94 -6.29 6.16
CA VAL A 479 30.51 -6.47 7.51
C VAL A 479 29.65 -7.42 8.34
N TRP A 480 28.34 -7.25 8.30
CA TRP A 480 27.42 -8.14 9.00
C TRP A 480 27.47 -9.57 8.44
N TYR A 481 27.46 -9.73 7.12
CA TYR A 481 27.47 -11.03 6.44
C TYR A 481 28.74 -11.83 6.79
N ARG A 482 29.90 -11.20 6.75
CA ARG A 482 31.17 -11.82 7.15
C ARG A 482 31.17 -12.29 8.61
N LYS A 483 30.59 -11.49 9.50
CA LYS A 483 30.46 -11.85 10.93
C LYS A 483 29.50 -13.02 11.14
N GLU A 484 28.41 -13.06 10.39
CA GLU A 484 27.39 -14.10 10.54
C GLU A 484 27.85 -15.44 9.96
N THR A 485 28.50 -15.43 8.79
CA THR A 485 29.04 -16.64 8.15
C THR A 485 30.22 -17.25 8.90
N ASN A 486 31.01 -16.43 9.62
CA ASN A 486 32.09 -16.92 10.46
C ASN A 486 31.60 -17.57 11.78
N LYS A 487 30.33 -17.41 12.14
CA LYS A 487 29.72 -18.06 13.31
C LYS A 487 29.06 -19.41 13.00
N GLN A 488 28.81 -19.68 11.72
CA GLN A 488 28.20 -20.93 11.23
C GLN A 488 29.25 -21.96 10.80
#